data_c0f451bb017e3a03a8d868653ae1b4fb
#
_entry.id   c0f451bb017e3a03a8d868653ae1b4fb
#
_cell.length_a   1.000
_cell.length_b   1.000
_cell.length_c   1.000
_cell.angle_alpha   90.00
_cell.angle_beta   90.00
_cell.angle_gamma   90.00
#
_symmetry.space_group_name_H-M   'P 1'
#
loop_
_entity.id
_entity.type
_entity.pdbx_description
1 polymer ?
#
loop_
_entity_poly.entity_id
_entity_poly.type
_entity_poly.pdbx_seq_one_letter_code
_entity_poly.pdbx_strand_id
1 'polypeptide(L)'
;MSACEQAFGFFQDQAVCKYILTNSKGSRAGILNLGGIIQEFSVLQNGGPHNLVVHFDDAQGYIENPFQINKQIGRVAGRIKGAAFEINGQAYQVEANEGKNALHGGNNGLSTQLFDAAWVSRS
;
A
#
# COMPACT_ATOMS: atom_id res chain seq x y z
N MET A 1 -0.59 -3.43 -20.25
CA MET A 1 -1.32 -2.67 -19.21
C MET A 1 -2.36 -3.60 -18.60
N SER A 2 -2.32 -3.81 -17.31
CA SER A 2 -3.42 -4.51 -16.64
C SER A 2 -4.64 -3.60 -16.64
N ALA A 3 -5.77 -4.13 -17.06
CA ALA A 3 -7.03 -3.41 -16.95
C ALA A 3 -7.32 -3.22 -15.45
N CYS A 4 -7.65 -2.00 -15.05
CA CYS A 4 -8.19 -1.70 -13.74
C CYS A 4 -9.46 -2.52 -13.52
N GLU A 5 -9.53 -3.36 -12.49
CA GLU A 5 -10.72 -4.17 -12.25
C GLU A 5 -11.84 -3.34 -11.63
N GLN A 6 -11.49 -2.46 -10.72
CA GLN A 6 -12.43 -1.55 -10.07
C GLN A 6 -11.77 -0.20 -9.83
N ALA A 7 -12.35 0.87 -10.36
CA ALA A 7 -11.92 2.22 -10.04
C ALA A 7 -12.09 2.48 -8.54
N PHE A 8 -11.08 3.08 -7.91
CA PHE A 8 -11.07 3.35 -6.47
C PHE A 8 -10.83 4.82 -6.14
N GLY A 9 -10.52 5.65 -7.12
CA GLY A 9 -10.27 7.07 -7.00
C GLY A 9 -9.01 7.50 -7.75
N PHE A 10 -8.40 8.58 -7.28
CA PHE A 10 -7.22 9.17 -7.90
C PHE A 10 -6.17 9.52 -6.86
N PHE A 11 -4.91 9.47 -7.27
CA PHE A 11 -3.75 9.97 -6.54
C PHE A 11 -2.84 10.72 -7.53
N GLN A 12 -2.59 12.03 -7.29
CA GLN A 12 -1.80 12.88 -8.18
C GLN A 12 -2.24 12.77 -9.67
N ASP A 13 -3.54 12.91 -9.89
CA ASP A 13 -4.20 12.81 -11.21
C ASP A 13 -4.07 11.45 -11.93
N GLN A 14 -3.55 10.44 -11.24
CA GLN A 14 -3.46 9.07 -11.73
C GLN A 14 -4.52 8.18 -11.09
N ALA A 15 -5.08 7.25 -11.89
CA ALA A 15 -6.13 6.36 -11.42
C ALA A 15 -5.61 5.37 -10.36
N VAL A 16 -6.31 5.32 -9.23
CA VAL A 16 -6.16 4.26 -8.23
C VAL A 16 -7.13 3.14 -8.55
N CYS A 17 -6.59 1.94 -8.71
CA CYS A 17 -7.31 0.74 -9.09
C CYS A 17 -7.26 -0.31 -8.00
N LYS A 18 -8.39 -0.98 -7.77
CA LYS A 18 -8.49 -2.16 -6.90
C LYS A 18 -8.45 -3.42 -7.76
N TYR A 19 -7.58 -4.34 -7.40
CA TYR A 19 -7.44 -5.67 -7.99
C TYR A 19 -7.96 -6.70 -6.99
N ILE A 20 -8.84 -7.61 -7.45
CA ILE A 20 -9.55 -8.54 -6.57
C ILE A 20 -9.13 -9.97 -6.91
N LEU A 21 -8.61 -10.66 -5.91
CA LEU A 21 -8.34 -12.09 -5.94
C LEU A 21 -9.46 -12.81 -5.18
N THR A 22 -10.02 -13.86 -5.75
CA THR A 22 -11.06 -14.67 -5.10
C THR A 22 -10.70 -16.14 -5.21
N ASN A 23 -10.75 -16.86 -4.10
CA ASN A 23 -10.54 -18.30 -4.11
C ASN A 23 -11.86 -19.07 -4.30
N SER A 24 -11.77 -20.39 -4.52
CA SER A 24 -12.93 -21.26 -4.73
C SER A 24 -13.89 -21.32 -3.52
N LYS A 25 -13.47 -20.89 -2.34
CA LYS A 25 -14.30 -20.82 -1.12
C LYS A 25 -14.96 -19.46 -0.93
N GLY A 26 -14.77 -18.52 -1.88
CA GLY A 26 -15.35 -17.18 -1.82
C GLY A 26 -14.60 -16.19 -0.92
N SER A 27 -13.43 -16.55 -0.37
CA SER A 27 -12.57 -15.57 0.31
C SER A 27 -11.94 -14.65 -0.72
N ARG A 28 -11.78 -13.37 -0.35
CA ARG A 28 -11.31 -12.33 -1.28
C ARG A 28 -10.15 -11.55 -0.68
N ALA A 29 -9.24 -11.13 -1.55
CA ALA A 29 -8.24 -10.11 -1.25
C ALA A 29 -8.35 -9.00 -2.29
N GLY A 30 -8.56 -7.77 -1.83
CA GLY A 30 -8.62 -6.56 -2.65
C GLY A 30 -7.39 -5.71 -2.41
N ILE A 31 -6.58 -5.50 -3.44
CA ILE A 31 -5.30 -4.79 -3.35
C ILE A 31 -5.36 -3.57 -4.25
N LEU A 32 -4.96 -2.42 -3.72
CA LEU A 32 -4.84 -1.18 -4.49
C LEU A 32 -3.45 -1.08 -5.12
N ASN A 33 -3.37 -0.52 -6.32
CA ASN A 33 -2.07 -0.14 -6.89
C ASN A 33 -1.40 1.02 -6.15
N LEU A 34 -2.13 1.83 -5.40
CA LEU A 34 -1.55 2.82 -4.51
C LEU A 34 -0.98 2.15 -3.26
N GLY A 35 0.33 2.25 -3.07
CA GLY A 35 1.02 1.76 -1.87
C GLY A 35 0.89 0.25 -1.62
N GLY A 36 0.43 -0.54 -2.60
CA GLY A 36 0.13 -1.95 -2.40
C GLY A 36 -0.86 -2.23 -1.26
N ILE A 37 -1.80 -1.30 -1.05
CA ILE A 37 -2.73 -1.33 0.09
C ILE A 37 -3.61 -2.57 0.03
N ILE A 38 -3.69 -3.32 1.13
CA ILE A 38 -4.68 -4.39 1.31
C ILE A 38 -5.97 -3.74 1.81
N GLN A 39 -6.86 -3.38 0.88
CA GLN A 39 -8.13 -2.72 1.19
C GLN A 39 -9.21 -3.72 1.64
N GLU A 40 -9.12 -4.94 1.16
CA GLU A 40 -10.06 -6.00 1.50
C GLU A 40 -9.30 -7.30 1.77
N PHE A 41 -9.63 -7.95 2.86
CA PHE A 41 -9.32 -9.35 3.10
C PHE A 41 -10.55 -9.97 3.74
N SER A 42 -11.43 -10.54 2.91
CA SER A 42 -12.72 -11.02 3.36
C SER A 42 -12.85 -12.53 3.30
N VAL A 43 -13.61 -13.06 4.25
CA VAL A 43 -14.03 -14.46 4.30
C VAL A 43 -15.55 -14.54 4.29
N LEU A 44 -16.09 -15.66 3.82
CA LEU A 44 -17.52 -15.91 3.92
C LEU A 44 -17.85 -16.35 5.36
N GLN A 45 -18.74 -15.60 6.00
CA GLN A 45 -19.25 -15.91 7.33
C GLN A 45 -20.74 -15.61 7.37
N ASN A 46 -21.55 -16.52 7.92
CA ASN A 46 -22.99 -16.34 8.07
C ASN A 46 -23.72 -15.92 6.78
N GLY A 47 -23.29 -16.46 5.62
CA GLY A 47 -23.93 -16.23 4.33
C GLY A 47 -23.52 -14.95 3.60
N GLY A 48 -22.50 -14.22 4.09
CA GLY A 48 -22.00 -13.02 3.44
C GLY A 48 -20.48 -12.81 3.62
N PRO A 49 -19.87 -11.94 2.81
CA PRO A 49 -18.48 -11.56 2.98
C PRO A 49 -18.30 -10.73 4.25
N HIS A 50 -17.29 -11.04 5.03
CA HIS A 50 -16.88 -10.30 6.21
C HIS A 50 -15.44 -9.82 6.04
N ASN A 51 -15.24 -8.51 5.92
CA ASN A 51 -13.89 -7.93 5.78
C ASN A 51 -13.19 -7.93 7.14
N LEU A 52 -12.00 -8.51 7.20
CA LEU A 52 -11.21 -8.68 8.42
C LEU A 52 -10.23 -7.53 8.65
N VAL A 53 -10.06 -6.62 7.70
CA VAL A 53 -9.12 -5.50 7.82
C VAL A 53 -9.87 -4.19 8.01
N VAL A 54 -9.31 -3.29 8.82
CA VAL A 54 -9.74 -1.90 8.89
C VAL A 54 -9.46 -1.27 7.53
N HIS A 55 -10.41 -0.56 6.96
CA HIS A 55 -10.29 -0.03 5.61
C HIS A 55 -10.99 1.33 5.46
N PHE A 56 -10.63 2.02 4.40
CA PHE A 56 -11.37 3.18 3.89
C PHE A 56 -12.09 2.80 2.60
N ASP A 57 -13.18 3.51 2.31
CA ASP A 57 -14.03 3.21 1.15
C ASP A 57 -13.57 3.91 -0.13
N ASP A 58 -12.63 4.85 -0.02
CA ASP A 58 -12.06 5.59 -1.14
C ASP A 58 -10.55 5.81 -1.01
N ALA A 59 -9.94 6.28 -2.09
CA ALA A 59 -8.50 6.57 -2.13
C ALA A 59 -8.13 7.73 -1.19
N GLN A 60 -9.01 8.72 -1.01
CA GLN A 60 -8.75 9.90 -0.21
C GLN A 60 -8.51 9.53 1.26
N GLY A 61 -9.30 8.61 1.81
CA GLY A 61 -9.12 8.11 3.17
C GLY A 61 -7.71 7.52 3.39
N TYR A 62 -7.17 6.82 2.39
CA TYR A 62 -5.81 6.29 2.46
C TYR A 62 -4.73 7.36 2.26
N ILE A 63 -4.99 8.38 1.44
CA ILE A 63 -4.05 9.50 1.21
C ILE A 63 -3.88 10.31 2.50
N GLU A 64 -4.99 10.62 3.16
CA GLU A 64 -5.01 11.41 4.40
C GLU A 64 -4.64 10.61 5.65
N ASN A 65 -4.59 9.27 5.55
CA ASN A 65 -4.31 8.39 6.66
C ASN A 65 -2.88 8.57 7.23
N PRO A 66 -2.73 9.11 8.44
CA PRO A 66 -1.42 9.35 9.04
C PRO A 66 -0.77 8.07 9.59
N PHE A 67 -1.54 6.97 9.73
CA PHE A 67 -1.11 5.73 10.38
C PHE A 67 -0.60 4.67 9.42
N GLN A 68 -0.54 4.93 8.12
CA GLN A 68 -0.10 3.99 7.09
C GLN A 68 -0.89 2.66 7.08
N ILE A 69 -2.19 2.72 7.42
CA ILE A 69 -3.06 1.54 7.54
C ILE A 69 -3.01 0.73 6.25
N ASN A 70 -2.65 -0.55 6.37
CA ASN A 70 -2.58 -1.56 5.30
C ASN A 70 -1.65 -1.23 4.12
N LYS A 71 -0.81 -0.20 4.22
CA LYS A 71 0.16 0.17 3.19
C LYS A 71 1.42 -0.68 3.27
N GLN A 72 2.08 -0.87 2.14
CA GLN A 72 3.42 -1.46 2.11
C GLN A 72 4.44 -0.46 2.63
N ILE A 73 5.20 -0.85 3.64
CA ILE A 73 6.25 -0.01 4.24
C ILE A 73 7.60 -0.44 3.67
N GLY A 74 8.35 0.51 3.16
CA GLY A 74 9.67 0.22 2.59
C GLY A 74 10.28 1.45 1.88
N ARG A 75 11.56 1.32 1.51
CA ARG A 75 12.38 0.08 1.60
C ARG A 75 12.81 -0.28 3.03
N VAL A 76 12.83 0.69 3.96
CA VAL A 76 13.18 0.46 5.37
C VAL A 76 11.96 0.72 6.22
N ALA A 77 11.60 -0.21 7.08
CA ALA A 77 10.57 -0.04 8.09
C ALA A 77 11.19 0.53 9.38
N GLY A 78 10.43 1.35 10.09
CA GLY A 78 10.92 2.02 11.29
C GLY A 78 11.79 3.24 10.97
N ARG A 79 12.64 3.62 11.93
CA ARG A 79 13.38 4.89 11.88
C ARG A 79 14.86 4.69 11.54
N ILE A 80 15.38 5.61 10.73
CA ILE A 80 16.81 5.85 10.58
C ILE A 80 17.12 7.14 11.32
N LYS A 81 17.85 7.06 12.42
CA LYS A 81 18.24 8.19 13.25
C LYS A 81 19.05 9.20 12.45
N GLY A 82 18.68 10.47 12.52
CA GLY A 82 19.35 11.54 11.79
C GLY A 82 19.23 11.43 10.27
N ALA A 83 18.37 10.54 9.76
CA ALA A 83 18.18 10.27 8.34
C ALA A 83 19.49 9.96 7.61
N ALA A 84 20.46 9.34 8.30
CA ALA A 84 21.78 9.03 7.76
C ALA A 84 22.28 7.68 8.29
N PHE A 85 23.07 7.00 7.48
CA PHE A 85 23.74 5.74 7.84
C PHE A 85 25.04 5.58 7.06
N GLU A 86 25.83 4.61 7.45
CA GLU A 86 27.09 4.29 6.81
C GLU A 86 27.13 2.81 6.41
N ILE A 87 27.67 2.52 5.25
CA ILE A 87 27.95 1.16 4.78
C ILE A 87 29.38 1.13 4.25
N ASN A 88 30.23 0.27 4.80
CA ASN A 88 31.63 0.10 4.40
C ASN A 88 32.43 1.42 4.37
N GLY A 89 32.21 2.31 5.35
CA GLY A 89 32.86 3.61 5.42
C GLY A 89 32.31 4.67 4.49
N GLN A 90 31.28 4.34 3.71
CA GLN A 90 30.56 5.28 2.84
C GLN A 90 29.31 5.80 3.54
N ALA A 91 29.23 7.11 3.72
CA ALA A 91 28.06 7.77 4.29
C ALA A 91 26.93 7.93 3.26
N TYR A 92 25.69 7.70 3.72
CA TYR A 92 24.47 7.87 2.94
C TYR A 92 23.50 8.75 3.70
N GLN A 93 22.88 9.67 2.99
CA GLN A 93 21.82 10.53 3.49
C GLN A 93 20.52 10.16 2.81
N VAL A 94 19.44 10.04 3.59
CA VAL A 94 18.07 9.81 3.10
C VAL A 94 17.18 10.97 3.50
N GLU A 95 15.98 11.02 2.95
CA GLU A 95 15.02 12.06 3.28
C GLU A 95 14.52 11.94 4.71
N ALA A 96 14.58 13.04 5.47
CA ALA A 96 13.97 13.13 6.78
C ALA A 96 12.48 13.52 6.64
N ASN A 97 11.59 12.72 7.20
CA ASN A 97 10.13 12.94 7.17
C ASN A 97 9.48 12.90 8.55
N GLU A 98 10.29 12.69 9.58
CA GLU A 98 9.86 12.77 10.98
C GLU A 98 10.91 13.53 11.80
N GLY A 99 10.78 14.86 11.87
CA GLY A 99 11.79 15.71 12.49
C GLY A 99 13.15 15.56 11.80
N LYS A 100 14.15 15.04 12.53
CA LYS A 100 15.49 14.76 12.00
C LYS A 100 15.66 13.34 11.46
N ASN A 101 14.65 12.48 11.64
CA ASN A 101 14.73 11.06 11.30
C ASN A 101 14.04 10.75 9.98
N ALA A 102 14.48 9.70 9.31
CA ALA A 102 13.68 9.05 8.29
C ALA A 102 12.78 8.00 8.94
N LEU A 103 11.52 7.97 8.56
CA LEU A 103 10.53 7.00 9.02
C LEU A 103 9.89 6.31 7.83
N HIS A 104 9.86 4.99 7.85
CA HIS A 104 9.10 4.16 6.90
C HIS A 104 9.42 4.40 5.42
N GLY A 105 10.68 4.74 5.10
CA GLY A 105 11.12 4.95 3.72
C GLY A 105 11.01 6.40 3.22
N GLY A 106 10.63 7.36 4.11
CA GLY A 106 10.49 8.77 3.75
C GLY A 106 9.17 9.08 3.04
N ASN A 107 9.00 10.32 2.57
CA ASN A 107 7.78 10.75 1.90
C ASN A 107 7.56 10.06 0.54
N ASN A 108 8.63 9.58 -0.08
CA ASN A 108 8.61 8.84 -1.34
C ASN A 108 8.80 7.32 -1.14
N GLY A 109 8.46 6.81 0.04
CA GLY A 109 8.47 5.38 0.34
C GLY A 109 7.42 4.58 -0.45
N LEU A 110 7.46 3.26 -0.33
CA LEU A 110 6.54 2.37 -1.06
C LEU A 110 5.06 2.67 -0.78
N SER A 111 4.75 3.19 0.40
CA SER A 111 3.39 3.53 0.83
C SER A 111 2.72 4.65 0.01
N THR A 112 3.49 5.43 -0.75
CA THR A 112 3.03 6.55 -1.57
C THR A 112 3.30 6.35 -3.06
N GLN A 113 3.67 5.14 -3.48
CA GLN A 113 3.91 4.82 -4.88
C GLN A 113 2.67 4.21 -5.52
N LEU A 114 2.46 4.54 -6.79
CA LEU A 114 1.55 3.79 -7.65
C LEU A 114 2.34 2.66 -8.31
N PHE A 115 1.88 1.43 -8.09
CA PHE A 115 2.49 0.23 -8.67
C PHE A 115 1.81 -0.14 -9.99
N ASP A 116 2.61 -0.59 -10.93
CA ASP A 116 2.08 -1.31 -12.08
C ASP A 116 1.62 -2.70 -11.63
N ALA A 117 0.43 -3.08 -12.06
CA ALA A 117 -0.12 -4.40 -11.75
C ALA A 117 -0.48 -5.15 -13.03
N ALA A 118 -0.19 -6.43 -13.05
CA ALA A 118 -0.52 -7.31 -14.17
C ALA A 118 -0.94 -8.68 -13.68
N TRP A 119 -1.92 -9.26 -14.35
CA TRP A 119 -2.29 -10.66 -14.15
C TRP A 119 -1.26 -11.56 -14.82
N VAL A 120 -0.64 -12.45 -14.05
CA VAL A 120 0.29 -13.46 -14.58
C VAL A 120 -0.48 -14.69 -15.06
N SER A 121 -1.52 -15.10 -14.33
CA SER A 121 -2.45 -16.14 -14.73
C SER A 121 -3.81 -15.92 -14.10
N ARG A 122 -4.86 -16.37 -14.78
CA ARG A 122 -6.21 -16.48 -14.22
C ARG A 122 -6.56 -17.97 -14.28
N SER A 123 -6.59 -18.61 -13.14
CA SER A 123 -7.04 -20.01 -13.00
C SER A 123 -8.53 -20.07 -12.69
#